data_627aba664438f114e75c9b1d068901ab
#
_entry.id   627aba664438f114e75c9b1d068901ab
#
_cell.length_a   1.000
_cell.length_b   1.000
_cell.length_c   1.000
_cell.angle_alpha   90.00
_cell.angle_beta   90.00
_cell.angle_gamma   90.00
#
_symmetry.space_group_name_H-M   'P 1'
#
loop_
_entity.id
_entity.type
_entity.pdbx_description
1 polymer ?
#
loop_
_entity_poly.entity_id
_entity_poly.type
_entity_poly.pdbx_seq_one_letter_code
_entity_poly.pdbx_strand_id
1 'polypeptide(L)'
;LPEEFDEKKKLIFYCKRGGNRSNSFHTVCGNIGWNCSVISGGYKSYRKFVIERTKKLSLSREFIIISGRTGNGKTRILNSLELNGLQVIDLEGLACHRGSILGGVIDTPQPTQKQFESNIFETLRKFQSNEIIFVESESRKIGRLTIPEHFFSSIYNSKLIKIENYSNHRVNFLIKEYSNFMEDHRAIFDLVNLLRKRISKENILDIEKYIADRDFKKLASELLSLHYDKSYDNSMFKRKGKLIKQFNFNCEVEDAVDYVCRYVIDNNIHKRETF
;
A
#
# COMPACT_ATOMS: atom_id res chain seq x y z
N LEU A 1 9.01 14.27 35.92
CA LEU A 1 9.46 13.19 35.07
C LEU A 1 8.46 12.04 35.20
N PRO A 2 8.10 11.34 34.13
CA PRO A 2 7.18 10.22 34.24
C PRO A 2 7.76 9.16 35.18
N GLU A 3 6.92 8.55 36.01
CA GLU A 3 7.30 7.50 36.99
C GLU A 3 7.91 6.24 36.36
N GLU A 4 7.93 6.13 35.04
CA GLU A 4 8.47 4.99 34.27
C GLU A 4 9.93 5.16 33.83
N PHE A 5 10.68 6.12 34.38
CA PHE A 5 12.06 6.37 33.97
C PHE A 5 13.01 5.38 34.66
N ASP A 6 13.41 4.34 33.95
CA ASP A 6 14.44 3.38 34.36
C ASP A 6 15.82 4.00 34.08
N GLU A 7 16.65 4.23 35.12
CA GLU A 7 17.99 4.78 35.03
C GLU A 7 18.94 3.95 34.15
N LYS A 8 18.58 2.66 33.90
CA LYS A 8 19.35 1.77 33.03
C LYS A 8 19.09 2.04 31.55
N LYS A 9 18.02 2.79 31.19
CA LYS A 9 17.70 3.11 29.81
C LYS A 9 18.58 4.22 29.27
N LYS A 10 19.08 4.03 28.06
CA LYS A 10 19.85 5.06 27.35
C LYS A 10 18.91 6.10 26.73
N LEU A 11 19.09 7.37 27.09
CA LEU A 11 18.38 8.49 26.51
C LEU A 11 18.99 8.91 25.17
N ILE A 12 18.18 9.10 24.16
CA ILE A 12 18.62 9.60 22.86
C ILE A 12 17.92 10.92 22.56
N PHE A 13 18.70 11.99 22.51
CA PHE A 13 18.20 13.33 22.19
C PHE A 13 18.39 13.64 20.72
N TYR A 14 17.39 14.26 20.11
CA TYR A 14 17.51 14.83 18.78
C TYR A 14 16.67 16.09 18.65
N CYS A 15 17.06 16.95 17.74
CA CYS A 15 16.27 18.07 17.28
C CYS A 15 16.25 18.12 15.74
N LYS A 16 15.61 19.08 15.16
CA LYS A 16 15.44 19.16 13.68
C LYS A 16 16.78 19.09 12.92
N ARG A 17 17.85 19.69 13.48
CA ARG A 17 19.19 19.79 12.84
C ARG A 17 20.34 19.29 13.69
N GLY A 18 20.08 18.68 14.86
CA GLY A 18 21.13 18.20 15.77
C GLY A 18 22.00 19.32 16.35
N GLY A 19 21.39 20.46 16.68
CA GLY A 19 22.08 21.63 17.22
C GLY A 19 21.84 21.86 18.71
N ASN A 20 21.93 23.12 19.15
CA ASN A 20 21.95 23.55 20.54
C ASN A 20 20.89 22.90 21.45
N ARG A 21 19.64 22.78 20.99
CA ARG A 21 18.57 22.19 21.80
C ARG A 21 18.85 20.77 22.27
N SER A 22 19.21 19.86 21.34
CA SER A 22 19.55 18.49 21.71
C SER A 22 20.82 18.38 22.50
N ASN A 23 21.82 19.23 22.24
CA ASN A 23 23.07 19.27 22.99
C ASN A 23 22.87 19.80 24.40
N SER A 24 22.05 20.83 24.61
CA SER A 24 21.75 21.35 25.95
C SER A 24 21.11 20.28 26.84
N PHE A 25 20.10 19.57 26.33
CA PHE A 25 19.48 18.45 27.07
C PHE A 25 20.50 17.34 27.37
N HIS A 26 21.32 16.98 26.39
CA HIS A 26 22.36 15.97 26.58
C HIS A 26 23.34 16.40 27.70
N THR A 27 23.78 17.65 27.69
CA THR A 27 24.73 18.15 28.73
C THR A 27 24.09 18.12 30.11
N VAL A 28 22.87 18.63 30.26
CA VAL A 28 22.17 18.64 31.55
C VAL A 28 21.95 17.22 32.06
N CYS A 29 21.42 16.33 31.25
CA CYS A 29 21.16 14.94 31.64
C CYS A 29 22.44 14.17 31.93
N GLY A 30 23.52 14.41 31.17
CA GLY A 30 24.81 13.80 31.42
C GLY A 30 25.41 14.26 32.74
N ASN A 31 25.30 15.56 33.11
CA ASN A 31 25.81 16.10 34.36
C ASN A 31 25.08 15.54 35.60
N ILE A 32 23.84 15.11 35.47
CA ILE A 32 23.11 14.44 36.56
C ILE A 32 23.29 12.91 36.54
N GLY A 33 24.18 12.38 35.71
CA GLY A 33 24.55 10.96 35.68
C GLY A 33 23.75 10.07 34.75
N TRP A 34 22.92 10.60 33.90
CA TRP A 34 22.13 9.78 33.00
C TRP A 34 22.92 9.33 31.76
N ASN A 35 22.74 8.07 31.37
CA ASN A 35 23.30 7.55 30.13
C ASN A 35 22.56 8.15 28.94
N CYS A 36 23.19 9.09 28.22
CA CYS A 36 22.53 9.82 27.13
C CYS A 36 23.45 9.98 25.92
N SER A 37 22.81 10.20 24.77
CA SER A 37 23.48 10.44 23.47
C SER A 37 22.66 11.42 22.62
N VAL A 38 23.32 12.04 21.65
CA VAL A 38 22.68 12.92 20.66
C VAL A 38 22.81 12.33 19.27
N ILE A 39 21.74 12.36 18.49
CA ILE A 39 21.79 12.02 17.07
C ILE A 39 22.48 13.16 16.32
N SER A 40 23.68 12.90 15.80
CA SER A 40 24.42 13.85 14.98
C SER A 40 23.63 14.28 13.75
N GLY A 41 23.48 15.59 13.52
CA GLY A 41 22.65 16.16 12.46
C GLY A 41 21.14 16.03 12.67
N GLY A 42 20.72 15.41 13.78
CA GLY A 42 19.34 15.30 14.24
C GLY A 42 18.41 14.62 13.23
N TYR A 43 17.14 15.06 13.22
CA TYR A 43 16.09 14.52 12.33
C TYR A 43 16.47 14.64 10.82
N LYS A 44 17.25 15.66 10.43
CA LYS A 44 17.70 15.81 9.04
C LYS A 44 18.59 14.64 8.62
N SER A 45 19.54 14.23 9.46
CA SER A 45 20.40 13.07 9.20
C SER A 45 19.60 11.77 9.15
N TYR A 46 18.66 11.57 10.08
CA TYR A 46 17.74 10.42 10.03
C TYR A 46 16.98 10.36 8.70
N ARG A 47 16.43 11.48 8.22
CA ARG A 47 15.71 11.51 6.94
C ARG A 47 16.61 11.16 5.75
N LYS A 48 17.84 11.70 5.73
CA LYS A 48 18.83 11.34 4.70
C LYS A 48 19.12 9.83 4.72
N PHE A 49 19.33 9.29 5.91
CA PHE A 49 19.55 7.86 6.11
C PHE A 49 18.38 7.02 5.58
N VAL A 50 17.13 7.35 5.94
CA VAL A 50 15.94 6.64 5.45
C VAL A 50 15.88 6.62 3.92
N ILE A 51 16.07 7.78 3.27
CA ILE A 51 16.01 7.89 1.80
C ILE A 51 17.11 7.04 1.14
N GLU A 52 18.36 7.16 1.61
CA GLU A 52 19.49 6.44 1.04
C GLU A 52 19.38 4.92 1.26
N ARG A 53 18.91 4.50 2.43
CA ARG A 53 18.75 3.08 2.75
C ARG A 53 17.57 2.47 2.01
N THR A 54 16.44 3.18 1.89
CA THR A 54 15.32 2.73 1.06
C THR A 54 15.77 2.51 -0.38
N LYS A 55 16.53 3.46 -0.96
CA LYS A 55 17.11 3.29 -2.30
C LYS A 55 17.97 2.03 -2.40
N LYS A 56 18.91 1.83 -1.47
CA LYS A 56 19.80 0.65 -1.49
C LYS A 56 19.01 -0.66 -1.38
N LEU A 57 18.07 -0.73 -0.44
CA LEU A 57 17.23 -1.91 -0.25
C LEU A 57 16.36 -2.18 -1.48
N SER A 58 15.76 -1.16 -2.08
CA SER A 58 14.95 -1.32 -3.29
C SER A 58 15.74 -1.89 -4.47
N LEU A 59 17.00 -1.51 -4.63
CA LEU A 59 17.86 -1.98 -5.72
C LEU A 59 18.45 -3.38 -5.47
N SER A 60 18.55 -3.81 -4.22
CA SER A 60 19.13 -5.11 -3.84
C SER A 60 18.08 -6.22 -3.65
N ARG A 61 16.80 -5.90 -3.68
CA ARG A 61 15.69 -6.84 -3.49
C ARG A 61 15.03 -7.21 -4.81
N GLU A 62 14.44 -8.39 -4.84
CA GLU A 62 13.56 -8.81 -5.92
C GLU A 62 12.11 -8.70 -5.51
N PHE A 63 11.29 -8.25 -6.44
CA PHE A 63 9.86 -8.07 -6.21
C PHE A 63 9.06 -8.88 -7.22
N ILE A 64 7.90 -9.36 -6.78
CA ILE A 64 6.84 -9.87 -7.66
C ILE A 64 5.58 -9.05 -7.39
N ILE A 65 5.01 -8.55 -8.48
CA ILE A 65 3.80 -7.73 -8.42
C ILE A 65 2.57 -8.61 -8.54
N ILE A 66 1.68 -8.51 -7.56
CA ILE A 66 0.33 -9.05 -7.67
C ILE A 66 -0.52 -8.01 -8.40
N SER A 67 -0.96 -8.36 -9.60
CA SER A 67 -1.58 -7.47 -10.57
C SER A 67 -2.97 -7.97 -10.94
N GLY A 68 -3.91 -7.08 -11.15
CA GLY A 68 -5.29 -7.40 -11.49
C GLY A 68 -6.20 -6.19 -11.33
N ARG A 69 -7.27 -6.13 -12.13
CA ARG A 69 -8.26 -5.06 -12.06
C ARG A 69 -8.89 -4.97 -10.66
N THR A 70 -9.57 -3.88 -10.37
CA THR A 70 -10.31 -3.67 -9.10
C THR A 70 -11.30 -4.81 -8.86
N GLY A 71 -11.36 -5.31 -7.63
CA GLY A 71 -12.23 -6.42 -7.24
C GLY A 71 -11.66 -7.82 -7.47
N ASN A 72 -10.40 -7.97 -7.91
CA ASN A 72 -9.75 -9.28 -8.07
C ASN A 72 -9.07 -9.81 -6.79
N GLY A 73 -9.30 -9.20 -5.63
CA GLY A 73 -8.79 -9.71 -4.35
C GLY A 73 -7.29 -9.55 -4.12
N LYS A 74 -6.59 -8.62 -4.81
CA LYS A 74 -5.13 -8.42 -4.66
C LYS A 74 -4.67 -8.30 -3.21
N THR A 75 -5.32 -7.43 -2.44
CA THR A 75 -5.01 -7.22 -1.03
C THR A 75 -5.27 -8.48 -0.20
N ARG A 76 -6.34 -9.24 -0.52
CA ARG A 76 -6.60 -10.54 0.13
C ARG A 76 -5.50 -11.56 -0.16
N ILE A 77 -4.99 -11.59 -1.41
CA ILE A 77 -3.86 -12.45 -1.79
C ILE A 77 -2.62 -12.06 -0.99
N LEU A 78 -2.28 -10.76 -0.93
CA LEU A 78 -1.13 -10.29 -0.14
C LEU A 78 -1.24 -10.67 1.33
N ASN A 79 -2.40 -10.44 1.95
CA ASN A 79 -2.65 -10.80 3.33
C ASN A 79 -2.51 -12.32 3.56
N SER A 80 -3.02 -13.14 2.63
CA SER A 80 -2.89 -14.59 2.72
C SER A 80 -1.43 -15.04 2.56
N LEU A 81 -0.66 -14.43 1.67
CA LEU A 81 0.78 -14.70 1.53
C LEU A 81 1.54 -14.32 2.81
N GLU A 82 1.24 -13.17 3.41
CA GLU A 82 1.85 -12.72 4.67
C GLU A 82 1.53 -13.67 5.83
N LEU A 83 0.27 -14.11 5.95
CA LEU A 83 -0.13 -15.11 6.97
C LEU A 83 0.60 -16.45 6.81
N ASN A 84 1.02 -16.79 5.61
CA ASN A 84 1.87 -17.97 5.32
C ASN A 84 3.38 -17.67 5.47
N GLY A 85 3.76 -16.54 6.05
CA GLY A 85 5.14 -16.19 6.36
C GLY A 85 5.96 -15.64 5.20
N LEU A 86 5.35 -15.30 4.06
CA LEU A 86 6.03 -14.70 2.93
C LEU A 86 6.20 -13.20 3.11
N GLN A 87 7.21 -12.64 2.47
CA GLN A 87 7.52 -11.21 2.57
C GLN A 87 6.56 -10.38 1.69
N VAL A 88 5.79 -9.52 2.31
CA VAL A 88 4.76 -8.70 1.65
C VAL A 88 4.91 -7.23 2.00
N ILE A 89 4.68 -6.36 1.03
CA ILE A 89 4.49 -4.92 1.25
C ILE A 89 3.08 -4.56 0.78
N ASP A 90 2.22 -4.27 1.74
CA ASP A 90 0.90 -3.67 1.51
C ASP A 90 1.05 -2.14 1.46
N LEU A 91 1.13 -1.58 0.25
CA LEU A 91 1.29 -0.15 0.04
C LEU A 91 0.04 0.63 0.40
N GLU A 92 -1.13 0.08 0.16
CA GLU A 92 -2.42 0.67 0.55
C GLU A 92 -2.54 0.75 2.08
N GLY A 93 -2.21 -0.33 2.78
CA GLY A 93 -2.17 -0.37 4.23
C GLY A 93 -1.16 0.62 4.82
N LEU A 94 0.08 0.66 4.31
CA LEU A 94 1.09 1.63 4.72
C LEU A 94 0.70 3.09 4.46
N ALA A 95 -0.15 3.34 3.45
CA ALA A 95 -0.68 4.65 3.11
C ALA A 95 -1.97 5.00 3.86
N CYS A 96 -2.58 4.08 4.59
CA CYS A 96 -3.93 4.18 5.13
C CYS A 96 -4.93 4.66 4.06
N HIS A 97 -4.91 3.99 2.88
CA HIS A 97 -5.70 4.41 1.73
C HIS A 97 -5.85 3.25 0.74
N ARG A 98 -7.06 2.93 0.33
CA ARG A 98 -7.36 1.80 -0.58
C ARG A 98 -7.07 2.08 -2.07
N GLY A 99 -6.11 2.92 -2.42
CA GLY A 99 -5.64 3.17 -3.79
C GLY A 99 -6.69 3.73 -4.78
N SER A 100 -7.96 3.53 -4.53
CA SER A 100 -9.09 3.88 -5.40
C SER A 100 -9.68 5.25 -5.10
N ILE A 101 -10.65 5.70 -5.91
CA ILE A 101 -11.48 6.90 -5.63
C ILE A 101 -12.19 6.77 -4.27
N LEU A 102 -12.58 5.55 -3.90
CA LEU A 102 -13.19 5.21 -2.62
C LEU A 102 -12.19 5.06 -1.48
N GLY A 103 -10.92 5.10 -1.79
CA GLY A 103 -9.84 4.81 -0.83
C GLY A 103 -9.70 5.80 0.32
N GLY A 104 -10.25 7.01 0.19
CA GLY A 104 -10.26 8.03 1.24
C GLY A 104 -11.36 7.87 2.30
N VAL A 105 -12.13 6.80 2.25
CA VAL A 105 -13.28 6.54 3.14
C VAL A 105 -12.89 5.73 4.39
N ILE A 106 -11.62 5.48 4.57
CA ILE A 106 -11.13 4.88 5.82
C ILE A 106 -11.09 6.00 6.88
N ASP A 107 -11.66 5.74 8.06
CA ASP A 107 -11.69 6.68 9.21
C ASP A 107 -10.29 7.12 9.68
N THR A 108 -9.25 6.49 9.17
CA THR A 108 -7.87 6.78 9.53
C THR A 108 -7.24 7.73 8.51
N PRO A 109 -6.77 8.93 8.94
CA PRO A 109 -6.13 9.87 8.03
C PRO A 109 -4.81 9.30 7.49
N GLN A 110 -4.53 9.58 6.22
CA GLN A 110 -3.24 9.21 5.62
C GLN A 110 -2.07 9.79 6.44
N PRO A 111 -0.97 9.03 6.61
CA PRO A 111 0.23 9.53 7.26
C PRO A 111 0.84 10.71 6.49
N THR A 112 1.80 11.40 7.09
CA THR A 112 2.61 12.36 6.34
C THR A 112 3.48 11.63 5.30
N GLN A 113 3.90 12.31 4.24
CA GLN A 113 4.82 11.75 3.25
C GLN A 113 6.09 11.15 3.90
N LYS A 114 6.65 11.86 4.87
CA LYS A 114 7.85 11.38 5.59
C LYS A 114 7.61 10.13 6.42
N GLN A 115 6.44 10.03 7.03
CA GLN A 115 6.05 8.84 7.80
C GLN A 115 5.84 7.65 6.86
N PHE A 116 5.16 7.84 5.73
CA PHE A 116 4.96 6.81 4.70
C PHE A 116 6.31 6.26 4.18
N GLU A 117 7.25 7.15 3.84
CA GLU A 117 8.61 6.75 3.43
C GLU A 117 9.36 6.00 4.54
N SER A 118 9.19 6.42 5.81
CA SER A 118 9.78 5.70 6.94
C SER A 118 9.13 4.33 7.14
N ASN A 119 7.82 4.21 6.97
CA ASN A 119 7.11 2.93 7.06
C ASN A 119 7.60 1.95 5.99
N ILE A 120 7.75 2.40 4.73
CA ILE A 120 8.33 1.59 3.65
C ILE A 120 9.74 1.13 4.02
N PHE A 121 10.59 2.03 4.53
CA PHE A 121 11.94 1.68 4.97
C PHE A 121 11.93 0.64 6.09
N GLU A 122 11.10 0.84 7.12
CA GLU A 122 10.98 -0.06 8.26
C GLU A 122 10.50 -1.46 7.85
N THR A 123 9.61 -1.55 6.88
CA THR A 123 9.17 -2.83 6.31
C THR A 123 10.30 -3.50 5.53
N LEU A 124 10.93 -2.79 4.59
CA LEU A 124 12.00 -3.33 3.76
C LEU A 124 13.21 -3.82 4.56
N ARG A 125 13.58 -3.14 5.65
CA ARG A 125 14.76 -3.50 6.46
C ARG A 125 14.59 -4.78 7.28
N LYS A 126 13.34 -5.21 7.53
CA LYS A 126 13.02 -6.43 8.28
C LYS A 126 13.13 -7.68 7.41
N PHE A 127 13.05 -7.52 6.11
CA PHE A 127 12.99 -8.62 5.17
C PHE A 127 14.34 -9.28 4.91
N GLN A 128 14.32 -10.58 4.68
CA GLN A 128 15.49 -11.38 4.35
C GLN A 128 15.93 -11.11 2.90
N SER A 129 17.22 -11.16 2.63
CA SER A 129 17.77 -10.80 1.32
C SER A 129 17.63 -11.88 0.25
N ASN A 130 17.45 -13.11 0.68
CA ASN A 130 17.36 -14.31 -0.18
C ASN A 130 15.92 -14.66 -0.59
N GLU A 131 14.94 -13.87 -0.18
CA GLU A 131 13.54 -14.10 -0.50
C GLU A 131 12.97 -12.96 -1.35
N ILE A 132 11.95 -13.31 -2.12
CA ILE A 132 11.19 -12.39 -2.96
C ILE A 132 10.16 -11.65 -2.11
N ILE A 133 9.92 -10.39 -2.43
CA ILE A 133 8.94 -9.54 -1.79
C ILE A 133 7.73 -9.39 -2.72
N PHE A 134 6.54 -9.73 -2.22
CA PHE A 134 5.29 -9.53 -2.93
C PHE A 134 4.73 -8.14 -2.64
N VAL A 135 4.26 -7.48 -3.69
CA VAL A 135 3.73 -6.11 -3.62
C VAL A 135 2.54 -5.99 -4.57
N GLU A 136 1.58 -5.17 -4.25
CA GLU A 136 0.46 -4.89 -5.14
C GLU A 136 0.81 -3.93 -6.28
N SER A 137 0.01 -4.03 -7.35
CA SER A 137 0.15 -3.18 -8.53
C SER A 137 -0.48 -1.81 -8.29
N GLU A 138 0.27 -0.90 -7.67
CA GLU A 138 -0.21 0.44 -7.40
C GLU A 138 0.34 1.50 -8.37
N SER A 139 -0.37 2.63 -8.44
CA SER A 139 0.10 3.82 -9.13
C SER A 139 1.19 4.51 -8.28
N ARG A 140 1.99 5.39 -8.92
CA ARG A 140 3.00 6.17 -8.18
C ARG A 140 2.41 7.01 -7.04
N LYS A 141 1.12 7.38 -7.14
CA LYS A 141 0.40 8.15 -6.11
C LYS A 141 -0.69 7.30 -5.50
N ILE A 142 -0.73 7.27 -4.17
CA ILE A 142 -1.76 6.64 -3.36
C ILE A 142 -2.42 7.75 -2.53
N GLY A 143 -3.58 8.20 -2.94
CA GLY A 143 -4.20 9.41 -2.40
C GLY A 143 -3.27 10.64 -2.55
N ARG A 144 -2.89 11.27 -1.44
CA ARG A 144 -1.95 12.42 -1.42
C ARG A 144 -0.47 12.02 -1.32
N LEU A 145 -0.18 10.73 -1.12
CA LEU A 145 1.19 10.24 -0.93
C LEU A 145 1.82 9.82 -2.27
N THR A 146 3.14 9.93 -2.33
CA THR A 146 3.93 9.51 -3.49
C THR A 146 4.91 8.42 -3.07
N ILE A 147 4.91 7.30 -3.77
CA ILE A 147 5.88 6.21 -3.57
C ILE A 147 7.28 6.73 -3.91
N PRO A 148 8.32 6.49 -3.07
CA PRO A 148 9.68 6.92 -3.35
C PRO A 148 10.15 6.44 -4.73
N GLU A 149 10.79 7.35 -5.50
CA GLU A 149 11.16 7.14 -6.91
C GLU A 149 11.87 5.81 -7.18
N HIS A 150 12.93 5.54 -6.41
CA HIS A 150 13.74 4.33 -6.62
C HIS A 150 12.97 3.06 -6.27
N PHE A 151 12.14 3.09 -5.24
CA PHE A 151 11.30 1.97 -4.87
C PHE A 151 10.22 1.74 -5.94
N PHE A 152 9.55 2.81 -6.38
CA PHE A 152 8.58 2.72 -7.46
C PHE A 152 9.20 2.15 -8.75
N SER A 153 10.39 2.60 -9.14
CA SER A 153 11.09 2.09 -10.33
C SER A 153 11.44 0.61 -10.20
N SER A 154 11.85 0.15 -9.01
CA SER A 154 12.14 -1.27 -8.76
C SER A 154 10.89 -2.12 -8.94
N ILE A 155 9.77 -1.76 -8.28
CA ILE A 155 8.52 -2.53 -8.40
C ILE A 155 7.89 -2.41 -9.79
N TYR A 156 8.01 -1.26 -10.45
CA TYR A 156 7.43 -1.02 -11.77
C TYR A 156 8.01 -1.92 -12.86
N ASN A 157 9.29 -2.26 -12.75
CA ASN A 157 10.03 -3.11 -13.70
C ASN A 157 10.08 -4.60 -13.28
N SER A 158 9.51 -4.92 -12.12
CA SER A 158 9.57 -6.29 -11.57
C SER A 158 8.64 -7.26 -12.30
N LYS A 159 8.94 -8.55 -12.16
CA LYS A 159 8.09 -9.65 -12.62
C LYS A 159 6.68 -9.51 -12.02
N LEU A 160 5.66 -9.99 -12.71
CA LEU A 160 4.28 -9.89 -12.25
C LEU A 160 3.49 -11.19 -12.41
N ILE A 161 2.58 -11.42 -11.48
CA ILE A 161 1.51 -12.41 -11.54
C ILE A 161 0.21 -11.64 -11.77
N LYS A 162 -0.49 -11.95 -12.87
CA LYS A 162 -1.73 -11.27 -13.24
C LYS A 162 -2.94 -12.13 -12.87
N ILE A 163 -3.91 -11.52 -12.20
CA ILE A 163 -5.16 -12.16 -11.80
C ILE A 163 -6.30 -11.47 -12.53
N GLU A 164 -7.10 -12.23 -13.23
CA GLU A 164 -8.33 -11.78 -13.87
C GLU A 164 -9.48 -12.68 -13.46
N ASN A 165 -10.59 -12.07 -13.09
CA ASN A 165 -11.84 -12.76 -12.81
C ASN A 165 -12.99 -12.09 -13.56
N TYR A 166 -14.06 -12.82 -13.81
CA TYR A 166 -15.24 -12.28 -14.45
C TYR A 166 -15.86 -11.14 -13.63
N SER A 167 -16.48 -10.20 -14.31
CA SER A 167 -17.00 -8.97 -13.70
C SER A 167 -18.05 -9.23 -12.62
N ASN A 168 -18.91 -10.25 -12.79
CA ASN A 168 -19.93 -10.62 -11.81
C ASN A 168 -19.32 -11.00 -10.45
N HIS A 169 -18.25 -11.80 -10.43
CA HIS A 169 -17.56 -12.19 -9.19
C HIS A 169 -16.84 -10.99 -8.55
N ARG A 170 -16.24 -10.14 -9.37
CA ARG A 170 -15.61 -8.89 -8.91
C ARG A 170 -16.63 -7.94 -8.28
N VAL A 171 -17.80 -7.78 -8.90
CA VAL A 171 -18.91 -6.97 -8.37
C VAL A 171 -19.39 -7.51 -7.03
N ASN A 172 -19.65 -8.83 -6.94
CA ASN A 172 -20.08 -9.45 -5.70
C ASN A 172 -19.06 -9.25 -4.57
N PHE A 173 -17.79 -9.43 -4.87
CA PHE A 173 -16.71 -9.19 -3.92
C PHE A 173 -16.68 -7.74 -3.44
N LEU A 174 -16.76 -6.76 -4.35
CA LEU A 174 -16.77 -5.34 -3.98
C LEU A 174 -17.96 -4.97 -3.10
N ILE A 175 -19.14 -5.52 -3.35
CA ILE A 175 -20.31 -5.27 -2.51
C ILE A 175 -20.09 -5.77 -1.09
N LYS A 176 -19.48 -6.95 -0.91
CA LYS A 176 -19.12 -7.48 0.41
C LYS A 176 -18.08 -6.58 1.10
N GLU A 177 -17.00 -6.19 0.39
CA GLU A 177 -15.91 -5.38 0.94
C GLU A 177 -16.31 -3.96 1.31
N TYR A 178 -17.27 -3.39 0.60
CA TYR A 178 -17.72 -2.00 0.77
C TYR A 178 -19.13 -1.90 1.38
N SER A 179 -19.62 -2.94 2.06
CA SER A 179 -20.95 -2.95 2.67
C SER A 179 -21.18 -1.76 3.62
N ASN A 180 -20.22 -1.47 4.50
CA ASN A 180 -20.31 -0.33 5.42
C ASN A 180 -20.32 1.03 4.70
N PHE A 181 -19.59 1.13 3.57
CA PHE A 181 -19.59 2.34 2.74
C PHE A 181 -20.96 2.63 2.14
N MET A 182 -21.70 1.58 1.77
CA MET A 182 -23.02 1.71 1.14
C MET A 182 -24.11 2.22 2.11
N GLU A 183 -23.83 2.22 3.40
CA GLU A 183 -24.69 2.79 4.45
C GLU A 183 -24.32 4.23 4.80
N ASP A 184 -23.14 4.70 4.40
CA ASP A 184 -22.66 6.04 4.66
C ASP A 184 -23.06 7.02 3.53
N HIS A 185 -24.17 7.75 3.76
CA HIS A 185 -24.67 8.75 2.82
C HIS A 185 -23.63 9.84 2.48
N ARG A 186 -22.77 10.22 3.43
CA ARG A 186 -21.75 11.24 3.21
C ARG A 186 -20.65 10.72 2.28
N ALA A 187 -20.20 9.51 2.51
CA ALA A 187 -19.21 8.85 1.67
C ALA A 187 -19.71 8.66 0.23
N ILE A 188 -20.98 8.28 0.06
CA ILE A 188 -21.63 8.18 -1.25
C ILE A 188 -21.69 9.54 -1.96
N PHE A 189 -22.08 10.60 -1.24
CA PHE A 189 -22.12 11.96 -1.77
C PHE A 189 -20.74 12.43 -2.24
N ASP A 190 -19.70 12.20 -1.44
CA ASP A 190 -18.32 12.54 -1.78
C ASP A 190 -17.83 11.77 -3.01
N LEU A 191 -18.20 10.49 -3.13
CA LEU A 191 -17.93 9.68 -4.32
C LEU A 191 -18.54 10.31 -5.58
N VAL A 192 -19.82 10.65 -5.55
CA VAL A 192 -20.51 11.25 -6.72
C VAL A 192 -19.82 12.55 -7.12
N ASN A 193 -19.45 13.41 -6.16
CA ASN A 193 -18.75 14.66 -6.44
C ASN A 193 -17.37 14.45 -7.09
N LEU A 194 -16.64 13.41 -6.69
CA LEU A 194 -15.37 13.03 -7.31
C LEU A 194 -15.56 12.50 -8.74
N LEU A 195 -16.62 11.71 -8.94
CA LEU A 195 -16.94 11.10 -10.24
C LEU A 195 -17.41 12.15 -11.26
N ARG A 196 -18.15 13.19 -10.85
CA ARG A 196 -18.59 14.30 -11.72
C ARG A 196 -17.46 14.98 -12.49
N LYS A 197 -16.23 14.90 -11.96
CA LYS A 197 -15.02 15.44 -12.61
C LYS A 197 -14.38 14.50 -13.63
N ARG A 198 -14.84 13.26 -13.74
CA ARG A 198 -14.17 12.18 -14.48
C ARG A 198 -15.09 11.41 -15.43
N ILE A 199 -16.38 11.51 -15.26
CA ILE A 199 -17.38 10.74 -15.98
C ILE A 199 -18.37 11.72 -16.62
N SER A 200 -19.01 11.34 -17.75
CA SER A 200 -19.99 12.17 -18.44
C SER A 200 -21.22 12.46 -17.58
N LYS A 201 -21.93 13.55 -17.90
CA LYS A 201 -23.14 13.93 -17.16
C LYS A 201 -24.23 12.85 -17.22
N GLU A 202 -24.40 12.18 -18.36
CA GLU A 202 -25.37 11.09 -18.53
C GLU A 202 -25.08 9.94 -17.57
N ASN A 203 -23.83 9.47 -17.54
CA ASN A 203 -23.43 8.37 -16.65
C ASN A 203 -23.53 8.77 -15.15
N ILE A 204 -23.39 10.04 -14.82
CA ILE A 204 -23.63 10.51 -13.43
C ILE A 204 -25.09 10.39 -13.04
N LEU A 205 -26.03 10.70 -13.96
CA LEU A 205 -27.46 10.55 -13.70
C LEU A 205 -27.83 9.08 -13.44
N ASP A 206 -27.26 8.16 -14.22
CA ASP A 206 -27.47 6.71 -14.00
C ASP A 206 -26.90 6.26 -12.65
N ILE A 207 -25.71 6.73 -12.29
CA ILE A 207 -25.08 6.46 -10.99
C ILE A 207 -25.94 6.98 -9.84
N GLU A 208 -26.46 8.21 -9.94
CA GLU A 208 -27.34 8.81 -8.91
C GLU A 208 -28.66 8.02 -8.79
N LYS A 209 -29.18 7.53 -9.91
CA LYS A 209 -30.34 6.65 -9.92
C LYS A 209 -30.07 5.31 -9.23
N TYR A 210 -28.95 4.63 -9.55
CA TYR A 210 -28.60 3.37 -8.88
C TYR A 210 -28.41 3.55 -7.37
N ILE A 211 -27.87 4.68 -6.95
CA ILE A 211 -27.75 5.02 -5.51
C ILE A 211 -29.13 5.19 -4.87
N ALA A 212 -30.04 5.95 -5.52
CA ALA A 212 -31.40 6.18 -5.04
C ALA A 212 -32.20 4.88 -4.93
N ASP A 213 -32.08 4.01 -5.94
CA ASP A 213 -32.73 2.70 -6.00
C ASP A 213 -32.04 1.63 -5.12
N ARG A 214 -30.91 1.97 -4.47
CA ARG A 214 -30.03 1.05 -3.72
C ARG A 214 -29.57 -0.17 -4.56
N ASP A 215 -29.47 0.00 -5.87
CA ASP A 215 -28.96 -1.04 -6.78
C ASP A 215 -27.44 -1.01 -6.85
N PHE A 216 -26.80 -1.41 -5.74
CA PHE A 216 -25.36 -1.39 -5.61
C PHE A 216 -24.65 -2.35 -6.58
N LYS A 217 -25.32 -3.37 -7.10
CA LYS A 217 -24.77 -4.24 -8.14
C LYS A 217 -24.56 -3.50 -9.45
N LYS A 218 -25.56 -2.77 -9.90
CA LYS A 218 -25.43 -1.93 -11.10
C LYS A 218 -24.43 -0.81 -10.88
N LEU A 219 -24.49 -0.15 -9.73
CA LEU A 219 -23.52 0.88 -9.36
C LEU A 219 -22.07 0.36 -9.46
N ALA A 220 -21.76 -0.75 -8.82
CA ALA A 220 -20.42 -1.33 -8.86
C ALA A 220 -19.99 -1.75 -10.27
N SER A 221 -20.90 -2.39 -11.03
CA SER A 221 -20.66 -2.79 -12.42
C SER A 221 -20.33 -1.60 -13.31
N GLU A 222 -21.12 -0.52 -13.18
CA GLU A 222 -20.95 0.70 -13.97
C GLU A 222 -19.63 1.40 -13.63
N LEU A 223 -19.30 1.52 -12.34
CA LEU A 223 -18.03 2.10 -11.89
C LEU A 223 -16.82 1.31 -12.39
N LEU A 224 -16.90 -0.02 -12.39
CA LEU A 224 -15.84 -0.86 -12.94
C LEU A 224 -15.62 -0.57 -14.42
N SER A 225 -16.68 -0.54 -15.23
CA SER A 225 -16.58 -0.38 -16.69
C SER A 225 -16.20 1.04 -17.13
N LEU A 226 -16.79 2.04 -16.51
CA LEU A 226 -16.59 3.46 -16.90
C LEU A 226 -15.25 4.02 -16.43
N HIS A 227 -14.79 3.61 -15.26
CA HIS A 227 -13.64 4.26 -14.63
C HIS A 227 -12.49 3.31 -14.29
N TYR A 228 -12.73 2.28 -13.48
CA TYR A 228 -11.65 1.50 -12.89
C TYR A 228 -10.90 0.65 -13.90
N ASP A 229 -11.59 -0.08 -14.76
CA ASP A 229 -10.98 -0.99 -15.73
C ASP A 229 -10.17 -0.21 -16.76
N LYS A 230 -10.73 0.87 -17.29
CA LYS A 230 -10.01 1.77 -18.23
C LYS A 230 -8.75 2.37 -17.61
N SER A 231 -8.86 2.82 -16.35
CA SER A 231 -7.74 3.40 -15.62
C SER A 231 -6.62 2.38 -15.38
N TYR A 232 -6.99 1.15 -14.99
CA TYR A 232 -6.08 0.05 -14.80
C TYR A 232 -5.38 -0.35 -16.10
N ASP A 233 -6.12 -0.59 -17.16
CA ASP A 233 -5.57 -1.01 -18.46
C ASP A 233 -4.57 0.02 -18.99
N ASN A 234 -4.87 1.31 -18.89
CA ASN A 234 -3.94 2.40 -19.26
C ASN A 234 -2.66 2.39 -18.42
N SER A 235 -2.74 2.03 -17.14
CA SER A 235 -1.57 1.95 -16.26
C SER A 235 -0.71 0.73 -16.58
N MET A 236 -1.35 -0.40 -16.86
CA MET A 236 -0.67 -1.66 -17.16
C MET A 236 0.00 -1.65 -18.53
N PHE A 237 -0.57 -0.98 -19.52
CA PHE A 237 0.03 -0.84 -20.85
C PHE A 237 1.44 -0.20 -20.80
N LYS A 238 1.70 0.63 -19.82
CA LYS A 238 3.00 1.30 -19.61
C LYS A 238 4.02 0.47 -18.85
N ARG A 239 3.62 -0.65 -18.21
CA ARG A 239 4.54 -1.47 -17.41
C ARG A 239 5.49 -2.28 -18.29
N LYS A 240 6.75 -2.37 -17.83
CA LYS A 240 7.82 -3.10 -18.51
C LYS A 240 8.12 -4.45 -17.85
N GLY A 241 7.49 -4.75 -16.73
CA GLY A 241 7.72 -5.99 -15.97
C GLY A 241 7.30 -7.24 -16.75
N LYS A 242 8.09 -8.31 -16.63
CA LYS A 242 7.82 -9.60 -17.29
C LYS A 242 6.66 -10.32 -16.60
N LEU A 243 5.66 -10.74 -17.38
CA LEU A 243 4.58 -11.59 -16.89
C LEU A 243 5.13 -13.01 -16.61
N ILE A 244 5.03 -13.45 -15.35
CA ILE A 244 5.38 -14.82 -14.94
C ILE A 244 4.21 -15.75 -15.24
N LYS A 245 3.02 -15.36 -14.76
CA LYS A 245 1.81 -16.17 -14.85
C LYS A 245 0.58 -15.26 -14.94
N GLN A 246 -0.39 -15.67 -15.75
CA GLN A 246 -1.73 -15.13 -15.75
C GLN A 246 -2.71 -16.19 -15.32
N PHE A 247 -3.59 -15.84 -14.39
CA PHE A 247 -4.72 -16.64 -13.98
C PHE A 247 -5.99 -15.99 -14.46
N ASN A 248 -6.87 -16.79 -15.08
CA ASN A 248 -8.19 -16.38 -15.49
C ASN A 248 -9.21 -17.24 -14.73
N PHE A 249 -9.98 -16.61 -13.87
CA PHE A 249 -10.94 -17.26 -12.99
C PHE A 249 -12.38 -16.98 -13.41
N ASN A 250 -13.23 -17.95 -13.17
CA ASN A 250 -14.69 -17.82 -13.20
C ASN A 250 -15.25 -18.46 -11.91
N CYS A 251 -14.87 -17.92 -10.77
CA CYS A 251 -15.24 -18.41 -9.45
C CYS A 251 -15.30 -17.24 -8.46
N GLU A 252 -15.78 -17.49 -7.25
CA GLU A 252 -15.72 -16.48 -6.18
C GLU A 252 -14.26 -16.04 -5.93
N VAL A 253 -14.10 -14.77 -5.56
CA VAL A 253 -12.76 -14.18 -5.41
C VAL A 253 -11.96 -14.85 -4.31
N GLU A 254 -12.62 -15.32 -3.27
CA GLU A 254 -12.03 -16.06 -2.15
C GLU A 254 -11.35 -17.37 -2.65
N ASP A 255 -12.01 -18.12 -3.52
CA ASP A 255 -11.44 -19.35 -4.11
C ASP A 255 -10.23 -19.04 -5.00
N ALA A 256 -10.31 -17.94 -5.76
CA ALA A 256 -9.19 -17.48 -6.58
C ALA A 256 -7.99 -17.07 -5.72
N VAL A 257 -8.22 -16.40 -4.57
CA VAL A 257 -7.18 -16.03 -3.60
C VAL A 257 -6.47 -17.27 -3.09
N ASP A 258 -7.23 -18.27 -2.63
CA ASP A 258 -6.67 -19.51 -2.10
C ASP A 258 -5.86 -20.28 -3.14
N TYR A 259 -6.33 -20.31 -4.38
CA TYR A 259 -5.62 -20.94 -5.48
C TYR A 259 -4.28 -20.27 -5.78
N VAL A 260 -4.27 -18.94 -5.89
CA VAL A 260 -3.05 -18.17 -6.17
C VAL A 260 -2.03 -18.32 -5.05
N CYS A 261 -2.47 -18.29 -3.80
CA CYS A 261 -1.58 -18.45 -2.66
C CYS A 261 -0.93 -19.83 -2.63
N ARG A 262 -1.72 -20.90 -2.82
CA ARG A 262 -1.18 -22.27 -2.93
C ARG A 262 -0.20 -22.38 -4.09
N TYR A 263 -0.53 -21.83 -5.26
CA TYR A 263 0.37 -21.84 -6.41
C TYR A 263 1.73 -21.20 -6.12
N VAL A 264 1.74 -20.04 -5.44
CA VAL A 264 2.97 -19.33 -5.07
C VAL A 264 3.82 -20.17 -4.11
N ILE A 265 3.20 -20.82 -3.13
CA ILE A 265 3.87 -21.62 -2.10
C ILE A 265 4.41 -22.93 -2.71
N ASP A 266 3.56 -23.70 -3.37
CA ASP A 266 3.89 -25.03 -3.90
C ASP A 266 4.96 -24.99 -4.98
N ASN A 267 4.99 -23.91 -5.77
CA ASN A 267 6.02 -23.72 -6.79
C ASN A 267 7.25 -22.94 -6.29
N ASN A 268 7.37 -22.68 -5.00
CA ASN A 268 8.49 -21.96 -4.37
C ASN A 268 8.79 -20.60 -5.03
N ILE A 269 7.77 -19.89 -5.54
CA ILE A 269 7.95 -18.62 -6.27
C ILE A 269 8.51 -17.52 -5.36
N HIS A 270 8.40 -17.68 -4.03
CA HIS A 270 8.93 -16.77 -3.01
C HIS A 270 10.46 -16.88 -2.83
N LYS A 271 11.10 -17.91 -3.37
CA LYS A 271 12.56 -18.09 -3.28
C LYS A 271 13.26 -17.44 -4.46
N ARG A 272 14.37 -16.76 -4.18
CA ARG A 272 15.26 -16.28 -5.25
C ARG A 272 15.93 -17.48 -5.91
N GLU A 273 15.98 -17.47 -7.24
CA GLU A 273 16.84 -18.40 -7.98
C GLU A 273 18.29 -18.07 -7.59
N THR A 274 18.95 -18.99 -6.89
CA THR A 274 20.40 -18.92 -6.66
C THR A 274 21.08 -19.33 -7.95
N PHE A 275 21.67 -18.35 -8.63
CA PHE A 275 22.61 -18.58 -9.73
C PHE A 275 24.01 -18.87 -9.18
#